data_5f1cc7341174b48465f2e39f3681b813
#
_entry.id   5f1cc7341174b48465f2e39f3681b813
#
_cell.length_a   1.000
_cell.length_b   1.000
_cell.length_c   1.000
_cell.angle_alpha   90.00
_cell.angle_beta   90.00
_cell.angle_gamma   90.00
#
_symmetry.space_group_name_H-M   'P 1'
#
loop_
_entity.id
_entity.type
_entity.pdbx_description
1 polymer ?
#
loop_
_entity_poly.entity_id
_entity_poly.type
_entity_poly.pdbx_seq_one_letter_code
_entity_poly.pdbx_strand_id
1 'polypeptide(L)'
;MFELIIALVLIVLNGVFALSELAIVSARKVRLKTMAEAGRPGAKAALALAEEPGRFLSTVQIGITLVGILAGAFSGAALGERLQDMLARWGMPVWLADPLGYGLVIGAITYLSVVIGELVPKHLALRNTEGIACAVAPTMALLSRAAGPVVWLLDASTKLVFRLFGQGTEPESAITDEEIKTVVAEAESAGVIETDERKMISGVLRLGDRVVRGIMTPRTDVDWINLEDSPFDVRETLIKTPHSRLPVAEGDQDNMIGVVQARELLAAFLADRPLDIRAHVRVAPVIPDTLDALDALNVLREAEVPMALVHDEYGHFEGVVTPADILDAIAGAFRSDEGTAEPEAVQREDGSWLLAGWMPADEMAEQLGLVLPAKRDYETVAGLVIGELQHLPSAGEAVETLGWRFEVVDLDGRRVDKVLVSRVESQAA
;
A
#
# COMPACT_ATOMS: atom_id res chain seq x y z
N MET A 1 -22.89 -45.32 -31.57
CA MET A 1 -22.64 -45.56 -30.11
C MET A 1 -21.20 -45.20 -29.73
N PHE A 2 -20.18 -45.64 -30.47
CA PHE A 2 -18.77 -45.34 -30.20
C PHE A 2 -18.46 -43.86 -30.26
N GLU A 3 -18.99 -43.12 -31.27
CA GLU A 3 -18.80 -41.70 -31.46
C GLU A 3 -19.41 -40.87 -30.32
N LEU A 4 -20.55 -41.27 -29.78
CA LEU A 4 -21.19 -40.62 -28.66
C LEU A 4 -20.39 -40.78 -27.36
N ILE A 5 -19.75 -41.95 -27.18
CA ILE A 5 -18.85 -42.18 -26.05
C ILE A 5 -17.61 -41.28 -26.16
N ILE A 6 -17.02 -41.17 -27.35
CA ILE A 6 -15.87 -40.26 -27.59
C ILE A 6 -16.25 -38.85 -27.27
N ALA A 7 -17.40 -38.36 -27.78
CA ALA A 7 -17.88 -37.00 -27.51
C ALA A 7 -18.04 -36.76 -25.99
N LEU A 8 -18.63 -37.70 -25.28
CA LEU A 8 -18.83 -37.61 -23.83
C LEU A 8 -17.48 -37.58 -23.08
N VAL A 9 -16.55 -38.45 -23.45
CA VAL A 9 -15.19 -38.48 -22.88
C VAL A 9 -14.46 -37.16 -23.10
N LEU A 10 -14.56 -36.59 -24.32
CA LEU A 10 -13.96 -35.29 -24.64
C LEU A 10 -14.60 -34.16 -23.83
N ILE A 11 -15.92 -34.14 -23.67
CA ILE A 11 -16.63 -33.16 -22.84
C ILE A 11 -16.19 -33.25 -21.39
N VAL A 12 -16.07 -34.47 -20.83
CA VAL A 12 -15.58 -34.66 -19.45
C VAL A 12 -14.12 -34.20 -19.30
N LEU A 13 -13.27 -34.51 -20.30
CA LEU A 13 -11.87 -34.09 -20.29
C LEU A 13 -11.75 -32.57 -20.33
N ASN A 14 -12.59 -31.90 -21.13
CA ASN A 14 -12.69 -30.45 -21.14
C ASN A 14 -13.07 -29.89 -19.75
N GLY A 15 -14.02 -30.57 -19.09
CA GLY A 15 -14.41 -30.22 -17.71
C GLY A 15 -13.29 -30.35 -16.69
N VAL A 16 -12.41 -31.33 -16.83
CA VAL A 16 -11.24 -31.50 -15.97
C VAL A 16 -10.26 -30.33 -16.19
N PHE A 17 -10.04 -29.90 -17.42
CA PHE A 17 -9.20 -28.74 -17.71
C PHE A 17 -9.80 -27.46 -17.13
N ALA A 18 -11.07 -27.19 -17.37
CA ALA A 18 -11.78 -26.01 -16.88
C ALA A 18 -11.83 -25.94 -15.33
N LEU A 19 -12.06 -27.10 -14.68
CA LEU A 19 -12.00 -27.24 -13.23
C LEU A 19 -10.60 -26.94 -12.70
N SER A 20 -9.56 -27.47 -13.35
CA SER A 20 -8.17 -27.31 -12.94
C SER A 20 -7.71 -25.85 -13.09
N GLU A 21 -8.10 -25.21 -14.18
CA GLU A 21 -7.80 -23.80 -14.44
C GLU A 21 -8.30 -22.93 -13.28
N LEU A 22 -9.60 -22.97 -13.01
CA LEU A 22 -10.20 -22.11 -12.02
C LEU A 22 -9.76 -22.47 -10.60
N ALA A 23 -9.57 -23.76 -10.28
CA ALA A 23 -9.12 -24.16 -8.96
C ALA A 23 -7.71 -23.64 -8.65
N ILE A 24 -6.76 -23.71 -9.60
CA ILE A 24 -5.38 -23.29 -9.36
C ILE A 24 -5.27 -21.76 -9.34
N VAL A 25 -5.94 -21.05 -10.26
CA VAL A 25 -5.90 -19.58 -10.33
C VAL A 25 -6.59 -18.92 -9.15
N SER A 26 -7.72 -19.47 -8.67
CA SER A 26 -8.49 -18.91 -7.56
C SER A 26 -8.02 -19.37 -6.18
N ALA A 27 -7.05 -20.31 -6.10
CA ALA A 27 -6.53 -20.79 -4.84
C ALA A 27 -5.70 -19.73 -4.12
N ARG A 28 -5.94 -19.53 -2.83
CA ARG A 28 -5.17 -18.60 -2.00
C ARG A 28 -3.77 -19.16 -1.75
N LYS A 29 -2.73 -18.48 -2.27
CA LYS A 29 -1.32 -18.91 -2.14
C LYS A 29 -0.92 -19.16 -0.69
N VAL A 30 -1.37 -18.31 0.24
CA VAL A 30 -1.10 -18.47 1.68
C VAL A 30 -1.65 -19.79 2.21
N ARG A 31 -2.88 -20.17 1.83
CA ARG A 31 -3.48 -21.45 2.25
C ARG A 31 -2.77 -22.64 1.63
N LEU A 32 -2.39 -22.55 0.34
CA LEU A 32 -1.62 -23.62 -0.32
C LEU A 32 -0.26 -23.82 0.35
N LYS A 33 0.40 -22.74 0.78
CA LYS A 33 1.66 -22.79 1.52
C LYS A 33 1.49 -23.52 2.86
N THR A 34 0.49 -23.14 3.66
CA THR A 34 0.19 -23.82 4.92
C THR A 34 -0.12 -25.32 4.70
N MET A 35 -0.88 -25.66 3.65
CA MET A 35 -1.17 -27.04 3.30
C MET A 35 0.09 -27.82 2.84
N ALA A 36 1.02 -27.16 2.16
CA ALA A 36 2.29 -27.74 1.74
C ALA A 36 3.22 -27.99 2.93
N GLU A 37 3.27 -27.08 3.89
CA GLU A 37 3.99 -27.24 5.16
C GLU A 37 3.40 -28.36 6.02
N ALA A 38 2.05 -28.51 6.03
CA ALA A 38 1.35 -29.62 6.68
C ALA A 38 1.50 -30.97 5.95
N GLY A 39 2.26 -31.04 4.84
CA GLY A 39 2.53 -32.27 4.11
C GLY A 39 1.37 -32.80 3.26
N ARG A 40 0.36 -31.97 2.94
CA ARG A 40 -0.79 -32.40 2.12
C ARG A 40 -0.35 -32.78 0.71
N PRO A 41 -0.74 -33.99 0.21
CA PRO A 41 -0.40 -34.43 -1.14
C PRO A 41 -0.86 -33.42 -2.21
N GLY A 42 0.01 -33.10 -3.17
CA GLY A 42 -0.26 -32.17 -4.27
C GLY A 42 -0.17 -30.68 -3.94
N ALA A 43 -0.13 -30.29 -2.65
CA ALA A 43 -0.11 -28.86 -2.26
C ALA A 43 1.14 -28.13 -2.77
N LYS A 44 2.32 -28.78 -2.73
CA LYS A 44 3.55 -28.20 -3.30
C LYS A 44 3.45 -27.97 -4.81
N ALA A 45 2.83 -28.90 -5.54
CA ALA A 45 2.61 -28.77 -6.98
C ALA A 45 1.58 -27.66 -7.27
N ALA A 46 0.50 -27.58 -6.48
CA ALA A 46 -0.51 -26.53 -6.61
C ALA A 46 0.07 -25.15 -6.33
N LEU A 47 0.89 -25.01 -5.29
CA LEU A 47 1.58 -23.76 -4.98
C LEU A 47 2.50 -23.31 -6.12
N ALA A 48 3.34 -24.20 -6.64
CA ALA A 48 4.24 -23.90 -7.74
C ALA A 48 3.50 -23.46 -9.02
N LEU A 49 2.35 -24.10 -9.34
CA LEU A 49 1.53 -23.70 -10.48
C LEU A 49 0.78 -22.37 -10.24
N ALA A 50 0.44 -22.04 -8.99
CA ALA A 50 -0.21 -20.79 -8.63
C ALA A 50 0.79 -19.63 -8.53
N GLU A 51 2.06 -19.90 -8.25
CA GLU A 51 3.14 -18.90 -8.25
C GLU A 51 3.52 -18.46 -9.67
N GLU A 52 3.62 -19.42 -10.62
CA GLU A 52 3.92 -19.17 -12.03
C GLU A 52 2.78 -19.68 -12.95
N PRO A 53 1.62 -19.01 -12.97
CA PRO A 53 0.44 -19.51 -13.64
C PRO A 53 0.53 -19.45 -15.17
N GLY A 54 1.36 -18.61 -15.75
CA GLY A 54 1.39 -18.31 -17.18
C GLY A 54 1.56 -19.57 -18.05
N ARG A 55 2.57 -20.41 -17.76
CA ARG A 55 2.80 -21.67 -18.50
C ARG A 55 1.67 -22.68 -18.31
N PHE A 56 1.13 -22.76 -17.11
CA PHE A 56 0.00 -23.63 -16.80
C PHE A 56 -1.26 -23.19 -17.55
N LEU A 57 -1.61 -21.91 -17.51
CA LEU A 57 -2.76 -21.33 -18.20
C LEU A 57 -2.69 -21.59 -19.73
N SER A 58 -1.53 -21.31 -20.34
CA SER A 58 -1.32 -21.62 -21.76
C SER A 58 -1.53 -23.11 -22.07
N THR A 59 -1.03 -23.99 -21.20
CA THR A 59 -1.20 -25.46 -21.39
C THR A 59 -2.67 -25.85 -21.31
N VAL A 60 -3.40 -25.38 -20.33
CA VAL A 60 -4.81 -25.69 -20.15
C VAL A 60 -5.64 -25.11 -21.28
N GLN A 61 -5.35 -23.88 -21.73
CA GLN A 61 -6.04 -23.24 -22.85
C GLN A 61 -5.85 -24.02 -24.16
N ILE A 62 -4.61 -24.52 -24.41
CA ILE A 62 -4.34 -25.42 -25.55
C ILE A 62 -5.19 -26.69 -25.42
N GLY A 63 -5.25 -27.28 -24.22
CA GLY A 63 -6.02 -28.48 -23.92
C GLY A 63 -7.51 -28.29 -24.20
N ILE A 64 -8.10 -27.22 -23.65
CA ILE A 64 -9.52 -26.87 -23.84
C ILE A 64 -9.83 -26.67 -25.31
N THR A 65 -9.02 -25.90 -26.03
CA THR A 65 -9.20 -25.62 -27.46
C THR A 65 -9.08 -26.88 -28.29
N LEU A 66 -8.05 -27.70 -28.07
CA LEU A 66 -7.82 -28.94 -28.82
C LEU A 66 -8.98 -29.93 -28.60
N VAL A 67 -9.38 -30.13 -27.34
CA VAL A 67 -10.50 -31.02 -26.98
C VAL A 67 -11.80 -30.51 -27.58
N GLY A 68 -12.07 -29.20 -27.54
CA GLY A 68 -13.25 -28.58 -28.15
C GLY A 68 -13.30 -28.80 -29.67
N ILE A 69 -12.21 -28.60 -30.37
CA ILE A 69 -12.11 -28.84 -31.82
C ILE A 69 -12.34 -30.31 -32.15
N LEU A 70 -11.68 -31.23 -31.41
CA LEU A 70 -11.86 -32.66 -31.59
C LEU A 70 -13.29 -33.11 -31.32
N ALA A 71 -13.92 -32.62 -30.24
CA ALA A 71 -15.31 -32.94 -29.93
C ALA A 71 -16.25 -32.45 -31.03
N GLY A 72 -16.09 -31.22 -31.54
CA GLY A 72 -16.88 -30.69 -32.63
C GLY A 72 -16.71 -31.46 -33.95
N ALA A 73 -15.45 -31.73 -34.33
CA ALA A 73 -15.13 -32.38 -35.58
C ALA A 73 -15.63 -33.84 -35.63
N PHE A 74 -15.34 -34.62 -34.58
CA PHE A 74 -15.77 -36.03 -34.52
C PHE A 74 -17.29 -36.19 -34.41
N SER A 75 -17.92 -35.33 -33.61
CA SER A 75 -19.35 -35.44 -33.35
C SER A 75 -20.20 -34.82 -34.48
N GLY A 76 -19.75 -33.75 -35.09
CA GLY A 76 -20.43 -33.09 -36.20
C GLY A 76 -20.54 -34.03 -37.40
N ALA A 77 -19.42 -34.63 -37.82
CA ALA A 77 -19.43 -35.54 -38.96
C ALA A 77 -20.27 -36.81 -38.72
N ALA A 78 -20.03 -37.53 -37.62
CA ALA A 78 -20.60 -38.85 -37.42
C ALA A 78 -22.08 -38.85 -36.92
N LEU A 79 -22.44 -37.89 -36.07
CA LEU A 79 -23.80 -37.80 -35.53
C LEU A 79 -24.70 -36.93 -36.43
N GLY A 80 -24.11 -35.93 -37.14
CA GLY A 80 -24.82 -35.09 -38.11
C GLY A 80 -25.36 -35.89 -39.26
N GLU A 81 -24.57 -36.78 -39.89
CA GLU A 81 -25.02 -37.69 -40.96
C GLU A 81 -26.17 -38.59 -40.52
N ARG A 82 -26.08 -39.15 -39.30
CA ARG A 82 -27.14 -40.03 -38.79
C ARG A 82 -28.46 -39.29 -38.57
N LEU A 83 -28.38 -38.06 -38.03
CA LEU A 83 -29.59 -37.27 -37.81
C LEU A 83 -30.18 -36.79 -39.14
N GLN A 84 -29.34 -36.41 -40.10
CA GLN A 84 -29.73 -36.07 -41.46
C GLN A 84 -30.48 -37.21 -42.12
N ASP A 85 -29.92 -38.45 -42.09
CA ASP A 85 -30.57 -39.63 -42.62
C ASP A 85 -31.92 -39.95 -41.96
N MET A 86 -32.01 -39.72 -40.64
CA MET A 86 -33.26 -39.91 -39.91
C MET A 86 -34.30 -38.91 -40.32
N LEU A 87 -33.95 -37.61 -40.48
CA LEU A 87 -34.84 -36.55 -40.95
C LEU A 87 -35.30 -36.77 -42.39
N ALA A 88 -34.41 -37.25 -43.28
CA ALA A 88 -34.75 -37.60 -44.63
C ALA A 88 -35.74 -38.77 -44.70
N ARG A 89 -35.57 -39.80 -43.85
CA ARG A 89 -36.54 -40.91 -43.73
C ARG A 89 -37.93 -40.51 -43.20
N TRP A 90 -38.01 -39.38 -42.44
CA TRP A 90 -39.26 -38.79 -41.97
C TRP A 90 -39.94 -37.92 -43.03
N GLY A 91 -39.37 -37.88 -44.27
CA GLY A 91 -39.96 -37.17 -45.41
C GLY A 91 -39.50 -35.71 -45.55
N MET A 92 -38.44 -35.30 -44.83
CA MET A 92 -37.89 -33.96 -44.97
C MET A 92 -37.07 -33.85 -46.27
N PRO A 93 -37.23 -32.78 -47.07
CA PRO A 93 -36.38 -32.57 -48.22
C PRO A 93 -34.89 -32.46 -47.89
N VAL A 94 -34.03 -33.08 -48.66
CA VAL A 94 -32.57 -33.16 -48.44
C VAL A 94 -31.94 -31.80 -48.20
N TRP A 95 -32.36 -30.78 -48.92
CA TRP A 95 -31.85 -29.40 -48.76
C TRP A 95 -32.11 -28.76 -47.39
N LEU A 96 -33.09 -29.31 -46.64
CA LEU A 96 -33.42 -28.89 -45.27
C LEU A 96 -32.88 -29.85 -44.24
N ALA A 97 -32.85 -31.16 -44.55
CA ALA A 97 -32.36 -32.18 -43.66
C ALA A 97 -30.85 -32.04 -43.36
N ASP A 98 -30.03 -31.63 -44.35
CA ASP A 98 -28.63 -31.43 -44.21
C ASP A 98 -28.24 -30.35 -43.19
N PRO A 99 -28.65 -29.07 -43.39
CA PRO A 99 -28.28 -28.02 -42.42
C PRO A 99 -28.93 -28.20 -41.05
N LEU A 100 -30.11 -28.79 -40.96
CA LEU A 100 -30.77 -29.09 -39.69
C LEU A 100 -30.10 -30.24 -38.94
N GLY A 101 -29.71 -31.32 -39.62
CA GLY A 101 -29.02 -32.45 -39.02
C GLY A 101 -27.72 -32.04 -38.39
N TYR A 102 -26.87 -31.34 -39.14
CA TYR A 102 -25.57 -30.84 -38.61
C TYR A 102 -25.79 -29.72 -37.59
N GLY A 103 -26.64 -28.76 -37.82
CA GLY A 103 -26.87 -27.61 -36.94
C GLY A 103 -27.41 -28.04 -35.56
N LEU A 104 -28.37 -28.95 -35.51
CA LEU A 104 -28.92 -29.47 -34.26
C LEU A 104 -27.88 -30.27 -33.45
N VAL A 105 -27.11 -31.10 -34.13
CA VAL A 105 -26.04 -31.90 -33.48
C VAL A 105 -24.94 -31.00 -32.95
N ILE A 106 -24.46 -30.06 -33.75
CA ILE A 106 -23.41 -29.10 -33.33
C ILE A 106 -23.94 -28.25 -32.18
N GLY A 107 -25.17 -27.73 -32.28
CA GLY A 107 -25.80 -26.93 -31.22
C GLY A 107 -25.94 -27.72 -29.89
N ALA A 108 -26.41 -28.95 -29.95
CA ALA A 108 -26.55 -29.80 -28.77
C ALA A 108 -25.21 -30.14 -28.13
N ILE A 109 -24.18 -30.46 -28.93
CA ILE A 109 -22.86 -30.80 -28.43
C ILE A 109 -22.19 -29.53 -27.85
N THR A 110 -22.32 -28.39 -28.52
CA THR A 110 -21.81 -27.11 -28.00
C THR A 110 -22.47 -26.78 -26.67
N TYR A 111 -23.80 -26.91 -26.57
CA TYR A 111 -24.51 -26.69 -25.32
C TYR A 111 -24.03 -27.62 -24.19
N LEU A 112 -23.91 -28.94 -24.46
CA LEU A 112 -23.40 -29.89 -23.48
C LEU A 112 -21.94 -29.62 -23.09
N SER A 113 -21.11 -29.24 -24.08
CA SER A 113 -19.71 -28.90 -23.86
C SER A 113 -19.56 -27.66 -22.98
N VAL A 114 -20.36 -26.64 -23.19
CA VAL A 114 -20.34 -25.41 -22.38
C VAL A 114 -20.86 -25.72 -20.97
N VAL A 115 -22.00 -26.39 -20.84
CA VAL A 115 -22.60 -26.64 -19.52
C VAL A 115 -21.80 -27.65 -18.71
N ILE A 116 -21.55 -28.85 -19.27
CA ILE A 116 -20.90 -29.95 -18.56
C ILE A 116 -19.38 -29.83 -18.62
N GLY A 117 -18.84 -29.36 -19.75
CA GLY A 117 -17.42 -29.24 -19.98
C GLY A 117 -16.78 -27.94 -19.48
N GLU A 118 -17.57 -26.94 -19.06
CA GLU A 118 -17.01 -25.67 -18.63
C GLU A 118 -17.71 -25.06 -17.40
N LEU A 119 -19.02 -24.73 -17.48
CA LEU A 119 -19.70 -23.98 -16.42
C LEU A 119 -19.83 -24.77 -15.11
N VAL A 120 -20.31 -26.02 -15.18
CA VAL A 120 -20.47 -26.86 -13.98
C VAL A 120 -19.14 -27.15 -13.31
N PRO A 121 -18.06 -27.53 -14.02
CA PRO A 121 -16.74 -27.73 -13.43
C PRO A 121 -16.17 -26.46 -12.77
N LYS A 122 -16.31 -25.31 -13.41
CA LYS A 122 -15.87 -24.02 -12.84
C LYS A 122 -16.61 -23.68 -11.53
N HIS A 123 -17.93 -23.91 -11.48
CA HIS A 123 -18.69 -23.72 -10.24
C HIS A 123 -18.26 -24.69 -9.13
N LEU A 124 -17.95 -25.94 -9.48
CA LEU A 124 -17.42 -26.91 -8.51
C LEU A 124 -16.05 -26.51 -7.98
N ALA A 125 -15.17 -25.97 -8.84
CA ALA A 125 -13.84 -25.49 -8.46
C ALA A 125 -13.91 -24.40 -7.37
N LEU A 126 -14.87 -23.48 -7.45
CA LEU A 126 -15.04 -22.41 -6.47
C LEU A 126 -15.54 -22.87 -5.10
N ARG A 127 -16.20 -24.04 -5.00
CA ARG A 127 -16.71 -24.56 -3.72
C ARG A 127 -15.62 -25.12 -2.81
N ASN A 128 -14.55 -25.67 -3.39
CA ASN A 128 -13.42 -26.25 -2.65
C ASN A 128 -12.14 -26.06 -3.44
N THR A 129 -11.75 -24.82 -3.61
CA THR A 129 -10.68 -24.39 -4.50
C THR A 129 -9.35 -25.03 -4.17
N GLU A 130 -8.88 -24.94 -2.92
CA GLU A 130 -7.58 -25.48 -2.51
C GLU A 130 -7.55 -27.01 -2.51
N GLY A 131 -8.68 -27.65 -2.14
CA GLY A 131 -8.80 -29.11 -2.16
C GLY A 131 -8.69 -29.68 -3.57
N ILE A 132 -9.39 -29.08 -4.52
CA ILE A 132 -9.37 -29.48 -5.92
C ILE A 132 -8.02 -29.14 -6.56
N ALA A 133 -7.48 -27.95 -6.30
CA ALA A 133 -6.15 -27.56 -6.77
C ALA A 133 -5.09 -28.59 -6.37
N CYS A 134 -5.05 -29.00 -5.10
CA CYS A 134 -4.13 -30.05 -4.63
C CYS A 134 -4.33 -31.41 -5.36
N ALA A 135 -5.58 -31.79 -5.65
CA ALA A 135 -5.87 -33.06 -6.30
C ALA A 135 -5.42 -33.07 -7.77
N VAL A 136 -5.63 -31.97 -8.51
CA VAL A 136 -5.35 -31.91 -9.96
C VAL A 136 -3.92 -31.46 -10.28
N ALA A 137 -3.26 -30.71 -9.41
CA ALA A 137 -1.98 -30.10 -9.67
C ALA A 137 -0.84 -31.06 -10.07
N PRO A 138 -0.69 -32.27 -9.48
CA PRO A 138 0.38 -33.18 -9.91
C PRO A 138 0.25 -33.58 -11.36
N THR A 139 -0.97 -33.90 -11.82
CA THR A 139 -1.25 -34.26 -13.21
C THR A 139 -1.07 -33.07 -14.15
N MET A 140 -1.55 -31.90 -13.75
CA MET A 140 -1.42 -30.68 -14.53
C MET A 140 0.05 -30.19 -14.64
N ALA A 141 0.84 -30.38 -13.60
CA ALA A 141 2.28 -30.06 -13.64
C ALA A 141 3.03 -30.98 -14.63
N LEU A 142 2.67 -32.27 -14.68
CA LEU A 142 3.24 -33.20 -15.66
C LEU A 142 2.85 -32.78 -17.08
N LEU A 143 1.57 -32.49 -17.29
CA LEU A 143 1.04 -32.06 -18.59
C LEU A 143 1.68 -30.74 -19.05
N SER A 144 1.84 -29.77 -18.16
CA SER A 144 2.49 -28.47 -18.45
C SER A 144 3.96 -28.64 -18.86
N ARG A 145 4.67 -29.59 -18.25
CA ARG A 145 6.04 -29.93 -18.67
C ARG A 145 6.06 -30.55 -20.07
N ALA A 146 5.16 -31.49 -20.35
CA ALA A 146 5.07 -32.14 -21.66
C ALA A 146 4.67 -31.15 -22.78
N ALA A 147 3.79 -30.21 -22.48
CA ALA A 147 3.36 -29.14 -23.41
C ALA A 147 4.40 -28.03 -23.61
N GLY A 148 5.51 -28.04 -22.85
CA GLY A 148 6.53 -27.00 -22.84
C GLY A 148 6.99 -26.49 -24.21
N PRO A 149 7.32 -27.35 -25.19
CA PRO A 149 7.73 -26.88 -26.53
C PRO A 149 6.62 -26.10 -27.25
N VAL A 150 5.36 -26.53 -27.11
CA VAL A 150 4.21 -25.86 -27.77
C VAL A 150 3.93 -24.52 -27.06
N VAL A 151 3.97 -24.48 -25.74
CA VAL A 151 3.80 -23.27 -24.95
C VAL A 151 4.89 -22.26 -25.29
N TRP A 152 6.16 -22.69 -25.40
CA TRP A 152 7.26 -21.82 -25.80
C TRP A 152 7.02 -21.19 -27.21
N LEU A 153 6.53 -21.99 -28.16
CA LEU A 153 6.22 -21.49 -29.50
C LEU A 153 5.13 -20.41 -29.46
N LEU A 154 4.07 -20.63 -28.69
CA LEU A 154 2.97 -19.68 -28.53
C LEU A 154 3.44 -18.41 -27.83
N ASP A 155 4.25 -18.51 -26.76
CA ASP A 155 4.81 -17.36 -26.05
C ASP A 155 5.72 -16.53 -26.96
N ALA A 156 6.57 -17.19 -27.76
CA ALA A 156 7.41 -16.52 -28.75
C ALA A 156 6.56 -15.77 -29.81
N SER A 157 5.47 -16.40 -30.26
CA SER A 157 4.55 -15.79 -31.24
C SER A 157 3.82 -14.59 -30.64
N THR A 158 3.36 -14.70 -29.39
CA THR A 158 2.69 -13.62 -28.64
C THR A 158 3.63 -12.42 -28.45
N LYS A 159 4.88 -12.67 -28.03
CA LYS A 159 5.91 -11.63 -27.89
C LYS A 159 6.23 -10.95 -29.22
N LEU A 160 6.23 -11.70 -30.32
CA LEU A 160 6.42 -11.13 -31.65
C LEU A 160 5.27 -10.17 -32.01
N VAL A 161 4.02 -10.57 -31.74
CA VAL A 161 2.84 -9.75 -31.97
C VAL A 161 2.88 -8.47 -31.14
N PHE A 162 3.15 -8.57 -29.80
CA PHE A 162 3.26 -7.37 -28.94
C PHE A 162 4.38 -6.42 -29.42
N ARG A 163 5.52 -6.95 -29.87
CA ARG A 163 6.59 -6.14 -30.42
C ARG A 163 6.17 -5.38 -31.70
N LEU A 164 5.32 -5.98 -32.53
CA LEU A 164 4.77 -5.31 -33.72
C LEU A 164 3.79 -4.18 -33.36
N PHE A 165 3.10 -4.28 -32.21
CA PHE A 165 2.20 -3.23 -31.70
C PHE A 165 2.91 -2.20 -30.80
N GLY A 166 4.25 -2.26 -30.67
CA GLY A 166 5.02 -1.28 -29.89
C GLY A 166 4.83 -1.37 -28.37
N GLN A 167 4.20 -2.43 -27.87
CA GLN A 167 4.06 -2.67 -26.42
C GLN A 167 5.23 -3.53 -25.94
N GLY A 168 6.12 -2.92 -25.13
CA GLY A 168 7.11 -3.67 -24.37
C GLY A 168 6.42 -4.50 -23.28
N THR A 169 6.97 -5.66 -22.97
CA THR A 169 6.62 -6.40 -21.75
C THR A 169 7.11 -5.57 -20.55
N GLU A 170 6.22 -4.79 -19.94
CA GLU A 170 6.53 -4.22 -18.64
C GLU A 170 6.69 -5.36 -17.62
N PRO A 171 7.71 -5.31 -16.76
CA PRO A 171 7.81 -6.24 -15.64
C PRO A 171 6.59 -6.06 -14.74
N GLU A 172 6.07 -7.18 -14.18
CA GLU A 172 5.04 -7.15 -13.15
C GLU A 172 5.42 -6.09 -12.12
N SER A 173 4.52 -5.12 -11.91
CA SER A 173 4.74 -3.99 -11.01
C SER A 173 5.08 -4.52 -9.61
N ALA A 174 6.17 -4.01 -9.06
CA ALA A 174 6.42 -4.13 -7.62
C ALA A 174 5.19 -3.63 -6.86
N ILE A 175 4.86 -4.30 -5.75
CA ILE A 175 3.77 -3.86 -4.86
C ILE A 175 3.99 -2.38 -4.54
N THR A 176 3.00 -1.56 -4.77
CA THR A 176 3.05 -0.12 -4.50
C THR A 176 2.53 0.19 -3.10
N ASP A 177 2.90 1.36 -2.56
CA ASP A 177 2.40 1.82 -1.26
C ASP A 177 0.87 1.94 -1.24
N GLU A 178 0.26 2.33 -2.38
CA GLU A 178 -1.19 2.38 -2.55
C GLU A 178 -1.83 1.00 -2.44
N GLU A 179 -1.19 -0.05 -2.96
CA GLU A 179 -1.67 -1.42 -2.81
C GLU A 179 -1.61 -1.87 -1.35
N ILE A 180 -0.53 -1.51 -0.63
CA ILE A 180 -0.40 -1.82 0.81
C ILE A 180 -1.50 -1.11 1.60
N LYS A 181 -1.71 0.20 1.37
CA LYS A 181 -2.77 0.99 2.01
C LYS A 181 -4.15 0.41 1.74
N THR A 182 -4.41 -0.04 0.51
CA THR A 182 -5.68 -0.68 0.11
C THR A 182 -5.91 -1.99 0.86
N VAL A 183 -4.90 -2.86 0.96
CA VAL A 183 -4.99 -4.13 1.71
C VAL A 183 -5.23 -3.88 3.20
N VAL A 184 -4.61 -2.86 3.78
CA VAL A 184 -4.82 -2.47 5.18
C VAL A 184 -6.25 -1.96 5.40
N ALA A 185 -6.79 -1.15 4.48
CA ALA A 185 -8.17 -0.67 4.55
C ALA A 185 -9.20 -1.82 4.39
N GLU A 186 -8.93 -2.80 3.52
CA GLU A 186 -9.75 -4.01 3.40
C GLU A 186 -9.73 -4.84 4.69
N ALA A 187 -8.56 -4.97 5.34
CA ALA A 187 -8.43 -5.70 6.59
C ALA A 187 -9.22 -5.05 7.73
N GLU A 188 -9.24 -3.70 7.83
CA GLU A 188 -10.10 -2.95 8.75
C GLU A 188 -11.59 -3.21 8.45
N SER A 189 -12.01 -3.07 7.19
CA SER A 189 -13.39 -3.30 6.76
C SER A 189 -13.87 -4.72 7.06
N ALA A 190 -12.96 -5.70 7.01
CA ALA A 190 -13.22 -7.10 7.33
C ALA A 190 -13.18 -7.40 8.83
N GLY A 191 -12.86 -6.40 9.69
CA GLY A 191 -12.73 -6.57 11.14
C GLY A 191 -11.53 -7.42 11.58
N VAL A 192 -10.49 -7.50 10.74
CA VAL A 192 -9.23 -8.23 11.03
C VAL A 192 -8.28 -7.36 11.84
N ILE A 193 -8.31 -6.05 11.62
CA ILE A 193 -7.55 -5.04 12.36
C ILE A 193 -8.50 -3.95 12.86
N GLU A 194 -8.13 -3.27 13.94
CA GLU A 194 -8.87 -2.14 14.49
C GLU A 194 -8.51 -0.82 13.79
N THR A 195 -9.37 0.19 13.92
CA THR A 195 -9.13 1.52 13.30
C THR A 195 -7.83 2.16 13.79
N ASP A 196 -7.49 2.01 15.07
CA ASP A 196 -6.26 2.57 15.62
C ASP A 196 -5.02 1.80 15.14
N GLU A 197 -5.12 0.48 14.94
CA GLU A 197 -4.04 -0.30 14.30
C GLU A 197 -3.79 0.15 12.87
N ARG A 198 -4.87 0.40 12.09
CA ARG A 198 -4.75 0.96 10.74
C ARG A 198 -4.03 2.30 10.73
N LYS A 199 -4.39 3.21 11.66
CA LYS A 199 -3.74 4.53 11.78
C LYS A 199 -2.24 4.40 12.03
N MET A 200 -1.83 3.51 12.95
CA MET A 200 -0.42 3.27 13.24
C MET A 200 0.33 2.69 12.03
N ILE A 201 -0.27 1.73 11.30
CA ILE A 201 0.34 1.18 10.08
C ILE A 201 0.53 2.28 9.03
N SER A 202 -0.50 3.12 8.83
CA SER A 202 -0.41 4.27 7.92
C SER A 202 0.67 5.27 8.38
N GLY A 203 0.78 5.53 9.70
CA GLY A 203 1.83 6.35 10.30
C GLY A 203 3.24 5.83 10.00
N VAL A 204 3.46 4.52 10.13
CA VAL A 204 4.76 3.90 9.81
C VAL A 204 5.10 4.03 8.32
N LEU A 205 4.12 3.84 7.43
CA LEU A 205 4.35 4.01 5.98
C LEU A 205 4.69 5.46 5.64
N ARG A 206 3.96 6.43 6.21
CA ARG A 206 4.26 7.87 6.03
C ARG A 206 5.63 8.25 6.56
N LEU A 207 6.03 7.71 7.72
CA LEU A 207 7.34 8.00 8.31
C LEU A 207 8.50 7.64 7.37
N GLY A 208 8.32 6.61 6.53
CA GLY A 208 9.31 6.22 5.52
C GLY A 208 9.56 7.27 4.46
N ASP A 209 8.58 8.14 4.20
CA ASP A 209 8.64 9.20 3.19
C ASP A 209 8.94 10.60 3.79
N ARG A 210 9.00 10.70 5.14
CA ARG A 210 9.24 11.96 5.85
C ARG A 210 10.72 12.19 6.10
N VAL A 211 11.14 13.44 5.97
CA VAL A 211 12.45 13.92 6.43
C VAL A 211 12.36 14.46 7.86
N VAL A 212 13.49 14.55 8.54
CA VAL A 212 13.60 15.02 9.95
C VAL A 212 12.94 16.38 10.14
N ARG A 213 13.08 17.32 9.18
CA ARG A 213 12.45 18.64 9.23
C ARG A 213 10.93 18.57 9.44
N GLY A 214 10.26 17.52 8.96
CA GLY A 214 8.82 17.33 9.09
C GLY A 214 8.35 16.73 10.41
N ILE A 215 9.28 16.29 11.26
CA ILE A 215 8.97 15.64 12.55
C ILE A 215 9.71 16.24 13.75
N MET A 216 10.75 17.06 13.53
CA MET A 216 11.57 17.67 14.58
C MET A 216 10.78 18.70 15.39
N THR A 217 11.19 18.92 16.63
CA THR A 217 10.82 20.12 17.40
C THR A 217 11.65 21.31 16.88
N PRO A 218 11.03 22.36 16.30
CA PRO A 218 11.75 23.50 15.74
C PRO A 218 12.52 24.30 16.80
N ARG A 219 13.61 24.95 16.41
CA ARG A 219 14.49 25.73 17.30
C ARG A 219 13.77 26.79 18.17
N THR A 220 12.65 27.30 17.69
CA THR A 220 11.82 28.28 18.41
C THR A 220 11.08 27.70 19.61
N ASP A 221 10.84 26.40 19.58
CA ASP A 221 10.06 25.67 20.58
C ASP A 221 10.98 24.80 21.47
N VAL A 222 12.30 24.88 21.28
CA VAL A 222 13.29 24.13 22.06
C VAL A 222 13.75 24.93 23.28
N ASP A 223 13.54 24.39 24.47
CA ASP A 223 14.19 24.89 25.68
C ASP A 223 15.66 24.48 25.68
N TRP A 224 16.56 25.41 25.92
CA TRP A 224 18.00 25.19 25.93
C TRP A 224 18.70 25.98 27.05
N ILE A 225 19.93 25.62 27.36
CA ILE A 225 20.77 26.27 28.37
C ILE A 225 21.99 26.87 27.70
N ASN A 226 22.27 28.16 28.00
CA ASN A 226 23.54 28.78 27.63
C ASN A 226 24.57 28.53 28.75
N LEU A 227 25.79 28.09 28.38
CA LEU A 227 26.87 27.97 29.35
C LEU A 227 27.26 29.29 30.03
N GLU A 228 26.99 30.41 29.38
CA GLU A 228 27.29 31.77 29.89
C GLU A 228 26.21 32.28 30.85
N ASP A 229 25.08 31.56 30.99
CA ASP A 229 23.99 31.95 31.85
C ASP A 229 24.39 31.89 33.33
N SER A 230 23.81 32.77 34.12
CA SER A 230 23.99 32.73 35.57
C SER A 230 23.33 31.50 36.17
N PRO A 231 23.85 30.98 37.32
CA PRO A 231 23.17 29.88 38.01
C PRO A 231 21.73 30.15 38.36
N PHE A 232 21.32 31.41 38.49
CA PHE A 232 19.94 31.80 38.73
C PHE A 232 19.07 31.57 37.49
N ASP A 233 19.55 31.97 36.31
CA ASP A 233 18.81 31.82 35.04
C ASP A 233 18.68 30.34 34.66
N VAL A 234 19.73 29.55 34.82
CA VAL A 234 19.71 28.09 34.62
C VAL A 234 18.70 27.43 35.52
N ARG A 235 18.64 27.86 36.81
CA ARG A 235 17.64 27.35 37.76
C ARG A 235 16.23 27.71 37.32
N GLU A 236 16.02 28.92 36.84
CA GLU A 236 14.71 29.34 36.35
C GLU A 236 14.24 28.51 35.13
N THR A 237 15.16 28.27 34.19
CA THR A 237 14.92 27.40 33.04
C THR A 237 14.55 25.99 33.49
N LEU A 238 15.29 25.40 34.43
CA LEU A 238 15.04 24.06 34.95
C LEU A 238 13.71 23.92 35.73
N ILE A 239 13.19 25.02 36.30
CA ILE A 239 11.90 25.04 36.99
C ILE A 239 10.74 25.14 36.00
N LYS A 240 10.92 25.87 34.92
CA LYS A 240 9.89 26.15 33.91
C LYS A 240 9.76 25.03 32.87
N THR A 241 10.88 24.40 32.52
CA THR A 241 10.89 23.39 31.45
C THR A 241 10.17 22.10 31.86
N PRO A 242 9.28 21.56 31.04
CA PRO A 242 8.73 20.23 31.23
C PRO A 242 9.68 19.12 30.77
N HIS A 243 10.78 19.50 30.10
CA HIS A 243 11.64 18.56 29.41
C HIS A 243 12.71 17.95 30.31
N SER A 244 12.95 16.67 30.14
CA SER A 244 13.96 15.91 30.91
C SER A 244 15.39 16.09 30.38
N ARG A 245 15.54 16.56 29.15
CA ARG A 245 16.81 16.82 28.46
C ARG A 245 16.78 18.17 27.80
N LEU A 246 17.86 18.90 27.91
CA LEU A 246 17.99 20.24 27.35
C LEU A 246 19.29 20.32 26.54
N PRO A 247 19.23 20.81 25.30
CA PRO A 247 20.43 21.21 24.57
C PRO A 247 21.21 22.30 25.30
N VAL A 248 22.52 22.28 25.15
CA VAL A 248 23.41 23.26 25.74
C VAL A 248 24.21 23.92 24.63
N ALA A 249 24.20 25.26 24.62
CA ALA A 249 24.99 26.08 23.70
C ALA A 249 26.05 26.88 24.43
N GLU A 250 27.08 27.31 23.73
CA GLU A 250 28.12 28.22 24.21
C GLU A 250 27.98 29.57 23.48
N GLY A 251 27.32 30.51 24.14
CA GLY A 251 27.05 31.88 23.63
C GLY A 251 25.82 31.95 22.74
N ASP A 252 25.87 31.42 21.54
CA ASP A 252 24.78 31.45 20.55
C ASP A 252 24.08 30.07 20.42
N GLN A 253 22.80 30.09 20.12
CA GLN A 253 22.00 28.88 19.87
C GLN A 253 22.52 28.05 18.69
N ASP A 254 23.21 28.66 17.73
CA ASP A 254 23.82 27.92 16.63
C ASP A 254 25.10 27.16 17.05
N ASN A 255 25.66 27.48 18.24
CA ASN A 255 26.83 26.78 18.79
C ASN A 255 26.44 25.76 19.86
N MET A 256 25.65 24.76 19.45
CA MET A 256 25.25 23.66 20.33
C MET A 256 26.42 22.71 20.60
N ILE A 257 26.72 22.47 21.88
CA ILE A 257 27.86 21.61 22.31
C ILE A 257 27.45 20.23 22.80
N GLY A 258 26.16 20.01 23.02
CA GLY A 258 25.61 18.73 23.49
C GLY A 258 24.30 18.91 24.27
N VAL A 259 24.01 17.92 25.10
CA VAL A 259 22.75 17.82 25.85
C VAL A 259 23.01 17.49 27.32
N VAL A 260 22.25 18.08 28.23
CA VAL A 260 22.26 17.76 29.66
C VAL A 260 20.97 17.11 30.11
N GLN A 261 21.02 16.31 31.16
CA GLN A 261 19.83 15.83 31.85
C GLN A 261 19.42 16.82 32.94
N ALA A 262 18.22 17.40 32.83
CA ALA A 262 17.67 18.36 33.81
C ALA A 262 17.74 17.83 35.26
N ARG A 263 17.50 16.52 35.44
CA ARG A 263 17.56 15.86 36.74
C ARG A 263 18.97 15.88 37.37
N GLU A 264 20.04 15.77 36.58
CA GLU A 264 21.41 15.79 37.08
C GLU A 264 21.78 17.19 37.58
N LEU A 265 21.39 18.22 36.82
CA LEU A 265 21.60 19.62 37.22
C LEU A 265 20.77 19.97 38.46
N LEU A 266 19.52 19.54 38.50
CA LEU A 266 18.66 19.75 39.67
C LEU A 266 19.21 19.06 40.93
N ALA A 267 19.77 17.87 40.79
CA ALA A 267 20.42 17.15 41.92
C ALA A 267 21.65 17.90 42.42
N ALA A 268 22.45 18.55 41.54
CA ALA A 268 23.56 19.38 41.92
C ALA A 268 23.11 20.63 42.70
N PHE A 269 22.06 21.30 42.26
CA PHE A 269 21.45 22.42 42.96
C PHE A 269 20.91 22.03 44.35
N LEU A 270 20.21 20.92 44.49
CA LEU A 270 19.68 20.45 45.78
C LEU A 270 20.75 20.01 46.75
N ALA A 271 21.95 19.62 46.26
CA ALA A 271 23.09 19.22 47.07
C ALA A 271 23.99 20.38 47.45
N ASP A 272 23.64 21.61 47.11
CA ASP A 272 24.41 22.85 47.34
C ASP A 272 25.84 22.78 46.79
N ARG A 273 25.99 22.02 45.65
CA ARG A 273 27.30 21.86 44.95
C ARG A 273 27.50 22.96 43.93
N PRO A 274 28.74 23.40 43.69
CA PRO A 274 29.01 24.29 42.55
C PRO A 274 28.46 23.66 41.26
N LEU A 275 27.66 24.40 40.51
CA LEU A 275 27.08 23.94 39.24
C LEU A 275 28.13 24.10 38.14
N ASP A 276 28.69 22.99 37.70
CA ASP A 276 29.52 22.90 36.50
C ASP A 276 28.70 22.22 35.40
N ILE A 277 28.00 23.03 34.58
CA ILE A 277 27.12 22.56 33.48
C ILE A 277 27.96 21.74 32.48
N ARG A 278 29.17 22.23 32.15
CA ARG A 278 30.04 21.58 31.17
C ARG A 278 30.43 20.16 31.55
N ALA A 279 30.59 19.88 32.83
CA ALA A 279 30.87 18.52 33.34
C ALA A 279 29.70 17.54 33.15
N HIS A 280 28.49 18.04 32.97
CA HIS A 280 27.25 17.25 32.73
C HIS A 280 26.84 17.18 31.26
N VAL A 281 27.51 17.89 30.37
CA VAL A 281 27.23 17.85 28.93
C VAL A 281 27.62 16.51 28.37
N ARG A 282 26.71 15.87 27.68
CA ARG A 282 26.89 14.64 26.91
C ARG A 282 26.84 14.94 25.44
N VAL A 283 27.64 14.22 24.65
CA VAL A 283 27.65 14.39 23.20
C VAL A 283 26.35 13.83 22.64
N ALA A 284 25.62 14.68 21.90
CA ALA A 284 24.46 14.28 21.13
C ALA A 284 24.83 14.13 19.65
N PRO A 285 24.21 13.20 18.92
CA PRO A 285 24.42 13.12 17.47
C PRO A 285 23.89 14.37 16.78
N VAL A 286 24.62 14.81 15.76
CA VAL A 286 24.21 15.90 14.87
C VAL A 286 23.77 15.29 13.55
N ILE A 287 22.58 15.66 13.08
CA ILE A 287 22.01 15.15 11.84
C ILE A 287 21.49 16.28 10.97
N PRO A 288 21.50 16.14 9.65
CA PRO A 288 20.90 17.12 8.75
C PRO A 288 19.35 17.04 8.82
N ASP A 289 18.71 18.15 8.63
CA ASP A 289 17.26 18.29 8.60
C ASP A 289 16.59 17.56 7.42
N THR A 290 17.36 17.27 6.38
CA THR A 290 16.96 16.48 5.19
C THR A 290 17.15 14.97 5.34
N LEU A 291 17.63 14.48 6.48
CA LEU A 291 17.78 13.05 6.74
C LEU A 291 16.39 12.39 6.82
N ASP A 292 16.27 11.17 6.31
CA ASP A 292 15.04 10.39 6.44
C ASP A 292 14.73 10.08 7.91
N ALA A 293 13.46 10.17 8.29
CA ALA A 293 13.03 9.99 9.68
C ALA A 293 13.35 8.58 10.23
N LEU A 294 13.29 7.54 9.38
CA LEU A 294 13.70 6.18 9.76
C LEU A 294 15.20 6.06 10.01
N ASP A 295 16.02 6.78 9.24
CA ASP A 295 17.46 6.82 9.46
C ASP A 295 17.81 7.59 10.75
N ALA A 296 17.06 8.67 11.03
CA ALA A 296 17.18 9.39 12.30
C ALA A 296 16.85 8.47 13.51
N LEU A 297 15.83 7.60 13.38
CA LEU A 297 15.55 6.60 14.43
C LEU A 297 16.74 5.65 14.65
N ASN A 298 17.40 5.21 13.60
CA ASN A 298 18.57 4.35 13.72
C ASN A 298 19.72 5.08 14.43
N VAL A 299 19.98 6.35 14.08
CA VAL A 299 20.98 7.19 14.78
C VAL A 299 20.65 7.33 16.26
N LEU A 300 19.38 7.61 16.61
CA LEU A 300 18.93 7.76 17.99
C LEU A 300 19.05 6.47 18.81
N ARG A 301 18.87 5.31 18.18
CA ARG A 301 19.02 4.00 18.85
C ARG A 301 20.46 3.66 19.21
N GLU A 302 21.41 4.14 18.44
CA GLU A 302 22.85 3.91 18.65
C GLU A 302 23.49 4.99 19.53
N ALA A 303 22.82 6.14 19.68
CA ALA A 303 23.33 7.30 20.41
C ALA A 303 23.36 7.06 21.94
N GLU A 304 24.38 7.62 22.60
CA GLU A 304 24.47 7.64 24.06
C GLU A 304 23.32 8.43 24.70
N VAL A 305 22.90 9.52 24.03
CA VAL A 305 21.77 10.35 24.42
C VAL A 305 20.69 10.23 23.34
N PRO A 306 19.46 9.79 23.67
CA PRO A 306 18.38 9.67 22.72
C PRO A 306 17.74 11.05 22.40
N MET A 307 18.54 11.96 21.86
CA MET A 307 18.19 13.27 21.32
C MET A 307 19.24 13.64 20.28
N ALA A 308 18.85 13.98 19.08
CA ALA A 308 19.72 14.47 18.04
C ALA A 308 19.53 15.97 17.84
N LEU A 309 20.63 16.68 17.58
CA LEU A 309 20.65 18.07 17.21
C LEU A 309 20.53 18.18 15.68
N VAL A 310 19.54 18.89 15.21
CA VAL A 310 19.25 19.04 13.78
C VAL A 310 19.89 20.32 13.26
N HIS A 311 20.63 20.23 12.15
CA HIS A 311 21.27 21.36 11.52
C HIS A 311 20.94 21.41 10.02
N ASP A 312 20.94 22.64 9.48
CA ASP A 312 20.83 22.88 8.04
C ASP A 312 22.18 22.64 7.32
N GLU A 313 22.21 22.84 5.99
CA GLU A 313 23.41 22.71 5.15
C GLU A 313 24.47 23.79 5.41
N TYR A 314 24.13 24.84 6.14
CA TYR A 314 25.04 25.92 6.53
C TYR A 314 25.60 25.74 7.95
N GLY A 315 25.07 24.75 8.70
CA GLY A 315 25.45 24.46 10.06
C GLY A 315 24.69 25.23 11.12
N HIS A 316 23.56 25.88 10.77
CA HIS A 316 22.70 26.51 11.75
C HIS A 316 21.85 25.46 12.46
N PHE A 317 21.60 25.68 13.73
CA PHE A 317 20.73 24.82 14.52
C PHE A 317 19.27 25.05 14.16
N GLU A 318 18.59 24.02 13.65
CA GLU A 318 17.19 24.07 13.22
C GLU A 318 16.21 23.48 14.25
N GLY A 319 16.69 22.60 15.15
CA GLY A 319 15.85 21.99 16.16
C GLY A 319 16.43 20.72 16.75
N VAL A 320 15.57 19.95 17.39
CA VAL A 320 15.91 18.63 17.96
C VAL A 320 14.93 17.56 17.50
N VAL A 321 15.42 16.32 17.46
CA VAL A 321 14.55 15.16 17.28
C VAL A 321 14.84 14.12 18.34
N THR A 322 13.78 13.53 18.87
CA THR A 322 13.81 12.52 19.92
C THR A 322 12.99 11.29 19.51
N PRO A 323 13.11 10.14 20.20
CA PRO A 323 12.21 9.01 19.97
C PRO A 323 10.73 9.32 20.21
N ALA A 324 10.40 10.35 21.03
CA ALA A 324 9.03 10.78 21.23
C ALA A 324 8.45 11.40 19.98
N ASP A 325 9.20 12.28 19.29
CA ASP A 325 8.75 12.90 18.03
C ASP A 325 8.47 11.85 16.94
N ILE A 326 9.29 10.80 16.88
CA ILE A 326 9.09 9.68 15.95
C ILE A 326 7.85 8.88 16.33
N LEU A 327 7.62 8.65 17.63
CA LEU A 327 6.44 7.94 18.10
C LEU A 327 5.17 8.75 17.84
N ASP A 328 5.22 10.06 18.04
CA ASP A 328 4.11 10.97 17.72
C ASP A 328 3.80 10.97 16.22
N ALA A 329 4.82 10.91 15.36
CA ALA A 329 4.63 10.81 13.91
C ALA A 329 3.97 9.47 13.46
N ILE A 330 4.09 8.40 14.27
CA ILE A 330 3.47 7.09 13.99
C ILE A 330 2.07 6.98 14.58
N ALA A 331 1.93 7.32 15.88
CA ALA A 331 0.73 7.04 16.66
C ALA A 331 -0.18 8.27 16.84
N GLY A 332 0.26 9.45 16.36
CA GLY A 332 -0.35 10.73 16.68
C GLY A 332 0.16 11.30 18.01
N ALA A 333 0.05 12.60 18.18
CA ALA A 333 0.57 13.31 19.35
C ALA A 333 -0.05 12.79 20.66
N PHE A 334 0.81 12.45 21.62
CA PHE A 334 0.37 12.11 22.96
C PHE A 334 -0.05 13.38 23.70
N ARG A 335 -1.06 13.27 24.55
CA ARG A 335 -1.46 14.38 25.43
C ARG A 335 -0.30 14.74 26.34
N SER A 336 0.20 15.97 26.22
CA SER A 336 1.15 16.51 27.19
C SER A 336 0.42 16.91 28.49
N ASP A 337 1.13 16.91 29.61
CA ASP A 337 0.61 17.36 30.93
C ASP A 337 0.22 18.86 30.93
N GLU A 338 0.52 19.61 29.87
CA GLU A 338 0.37 21.06 29.77
C GLU A 338 -0.96 21.57 29.22
N GLY A 339 -1.93 20.70 28.94
CA GLY A 339 -3.25 21.19 28.50
C GLY A 339 -4.07 20.20 27.67
N THR A 340 -5.31 20.56 27.40
CA THR A 340 -6.14 19.85 26.43
C THR A 340 -5.53 20.02 25.05
N ALA A 341 -4.92 18.93 24.52
CA ALA A 341 -4.47 18.93 23.14
C ALA A 341 -5.64 19.32 22.25
N GLU A 342 -5.53 20.44 21.58
CA GLU A 342 -6.49 20.82 20.56
C GLU A 342 -6.41 19.81 19.42
N PRO A 343 -7.56 19.36 18.88
CA PRO A 343 -7.54 18.41 17.78
C PRO A 343 -6.86 19.02 16.55
N GLU A 344 -6.00 18.26 15.91
CA GLU A 344 -5.27 18.65 14.71
C GLU A 344 -6.18 19.00 13.54
N ALA A 345 -7.33 18.31 13.45
CA ALA A 345 -8.34 18.53 12.43
C ALA A 345 -9.74 18.40 13.01
N VAL A 346 -10.62 19.34 12.69
CA VAL A 346 -12.03 19.32 13.07
C VAL A 346 -12.88 19.57 11.84
N GLN A 347 -13.75 18.62 11.51
CA GLN A 347 -14.75 18.85 10.46
C GLN A 347 -15.94 19.61 11.02
N ARG A 348 -16.32 20.69 10.33
CA ARG A 348 -17.48 21.52 10.68
C ARG A 348 -18.76 20.99 10.04
N GLU A 349 -19.91 21.45 10.52
CA GLU A 349 -21.23 21.04 10.01
C GLU A 349 -21.46 21.42 8.53
N ASP A 350 -20.75 22.44 8.03
CA ASP A 350 -20.80 22.88 6.64
C ASP A 350 -19.89 22.06 5.71
N GLY A 351 -19.19 21.05 6.24
CA GLY A 351 -18.26 20.20 5.50
C GLY A 351 -16.87 20.79 5.33
N SER A 352 -16.60 22.01 5.81
CA SER A 352 -15.25 22.57 5.88
C SER A 352 -14.44 21.94 7.02
N TRP A 353 -13.12 22.11 6.95
CA TRP A 353 -12.19 21.60 7.95
C TRP A 353 -11.43 22.75 8.61
N LEU A 354 -11.34 22.71 9.94
CA LEU A 354 -10.41 23.55 10.69
C LEU A 354 -9.19 22.71 11.01
N LEU A 355 -8.05 23.06 10.42
CA LEU A 355 -6.78 22.34 10.55
C LEU A 355 -5.79 23.15 11.38
N ALA A 356 -4.98 22.49 12.19
CA ALA A 356 -3.84 23.09 12.83
C ALA A 356 -2.77 23.45 11.77
N GLY A 357 -2.17 24.63 11.88
CA GLY A 357 -1.14 25.06 10.93
C GLY A 357 0.11 24.18 10.95
N TRP A 358 0.42 23.59 12.09
CA TRP A 358 1.53 22.64 12.26
C TRP A 358 1.23 21.21 11.79
N MET A 359 -0.04 20.91 11.49
CA MET A 359 -0.43 19.59 10.99
C MET A 359 0.41 19.21 9.76
N PRO A 360 0.97 17.97 9.72
CA PRO A 360 1.73 17.52 8.57
C PRO A 360 0.91 17.53 7.28
N ALA A 361 1.54 17.95 6.18
CA ALA A 361 0.87 18.10 4.88
C ALA A 361 0.36 16.74 4.32
N ASP A 362 1.06 15.65 4.58
CA ASP A 362 0.66 14.31 4.18
C ASP A 362 -0.57 13.81 4.96
N GLU A 363 -0.71 14.16 6.23
CA GLU A 363 -1.91 13.86 7.03
C GLU A 363 -3.11 14.68 6.56
N MET A 364 -2.90 15.97 6.29
CA MET A 364 -3.92 16.81 5.65
C MET A 364 -4.36 16.21 4.31
N ALA A 365 -3.43 15.75 3.49
CA ALA A 365 -3.72 15.15 2.19
C ALA A 365 -4.57 13.88 2.32
N GLU A 366 -4.24 12.99 3.28
CA GLU A 366 -5.05 11.82 3.58
C GLU A 366 -6.47 12.18 4.03
N GLN A 367 -6.58 13.20 4.91
CA GLN A 367 -7.86 13.66 5.46
C GLN A 367 -8.78 14.28 4.39
N LEU A 368 -8.20 15.05 3.45
CA LEU A 368 -8.93 15.75 2.39
C LEU A 368 -9.06 14.91 1.11
N GLY A 369 -8.40 13.77 1.01
CA GLY A 369 -8.35 12.93 -0.19
C GLY A 369 -7.57 13.59 -1.32
N LEU A 370 -6.44 14.24 -1.02
CA LEU A 370 -5.59 14.94 -1.96
C LEU A 370 -4.36 14.12 -2.34
N VAL A 371 -3.80 14.44 -3.51
CA VAL A 371 -2.48 13.95 -3.92
C VAL A 371 -1.53 15.14 -3.91
N LEU A 372 -0.51 15.07 -3.05
CA LEU A 372 0.52 16.11 -2.98
C LEU A 372 1.56 15.94 -4.09
N PRO A 373 2.19 17.06 -4.55
CA PRO A 373 3.32 16.98 -5.45
C PRO A 373 4.48 16.20 -4.82
N ALA A 374 5.15 15.35 -5.61
CA ALA A 374 6.31 14.56 -5.16
C ALA A 374 7.51 15.45 -4.77
N LYS A 375 7.66 16.63 -5.40
CA LYS A 375 8.61 17.68 -4.99
C LYS A 375 7.84 18.83 -4.39
N ARG A 376 8.04 19.07 -3.10
CA ARG A 376 7.47 20.18 -2.36
C ARG A 376 8.51 20.74 -1.38
N ASP A 377 8.41 22.04 -1.09
CA ASP A 377 9.31 22.74 -0.16
C ASP A 377 8.63 23.00 1.20
N TYR A 378 7.54 22.28 1.49
CA TYR A 378 6.77 22.42 2.72
C TYR A 378 6.41 21.03 3.29
N GLU A 379 6.37 20.95 4.63
CA GLU A 379 6.02 19.74 5.35
C GLU A 379 4.74 19.87 6.20
N THR A 380 4.17 21.11 6.31
CA THR A 380 2.99 21.39 7.13
C THR A 380 1.92 22.15 6.35
N VAL A 381 0.69 22.19 6.89
CA VAL A 381 -0.41 23.01 6.35
C VAL A 381 -0.02 24.48 6.27
N ALA A 382 0.61 25.02 7.33
CA ALA A 382 1.13 26.39 7.32
C ALA A 382 2.17 26.59 6.21
N GLY A 383 3.08 25.63 6.05
CA GLY A 383 4.10 25.68 5.00
C GLY A 383 3.50 25.70 3.60
N LEU A 384 2.45 24.91 3.34
CA LEU A 384 1.70 24.96 2.08
C LEU A 384 1.14 26.36 1.83
N VAL A 385 0.44 26.95 2.81
CA VAL A 385 -0.17 28.27 2.66
C VAL A 385 0.88 29.36 2.41
N ILE A 386 1.98 29.35 3.18
CA ILE A 386 3.08 30.31 3.01
C ILE A 386 3.77 30.11 1.65
N GLY A 387 3.99 28.88 1.24
CA GLY A 387 4.60 28.53 -0.04
C GLY A 387 3.79 29.03 -1.24
N GLU A 388 2.47 28.92 -1.18
CA GLU A 388 1.59 29.40 -2.24
C GLU A 388 1.44 30.93 -2.22
N LEU A 389 1.35 31.55 -1.04
CA LEU A 389 1.27 33.02 -0.91
C LEU A 389 2.59 33.76 -1.17
N GLN A 390 3.73 33.08 -0.98
CA GLN A 390 5.09 33.62 -1.12
C GLN A 390 5.39 34.79 -0.14
N HIS A 391 4.62 34.87 0.96
CA HIS A 391 4.85 35.82 2.07
C HIS A 391 4.18 35.28 3.35
N LEU A 392 4.51 35.88 4.49
CA LEU A 392 3.86 35.56 5.76
C LEU A 392 2.42 36.10 5.74
N PRO A 393 1.41 35.22 5.90
CA PRO A 393 0.01 35.61 5.78
C PRO A 393 -0.49 36.41 6.98
N SER A 394 -1.59 37.11 6.75
CA SER A 394 -2.40 37.76 7.78
C SER A 394 -3.69 36.97 8.02
N ALA A 395 -4.30 37.11 9.19
CA ALA A 395 -5.60 36.46 9.45
C ALA A 395 -6.66 36.97 8.44
N GLY A 396 -7.43 36.04 7.89
CA GLY A 396 -8.41 36.25 6.84
C GLY A 396 -7.84 36.17 5.41
N GLU A 397 -6.53 35.99 5.25
CA GLU A 397 -5.91 35.79 3.95
C GLU A 397 -6.08 34.35 3.50
N ALA A 398 -6.36 34.14 2.20
CA ALA A 398 -6.69 32.84 1.67
C ALA A 398 -6.00 32.58 0.33
N VAL A 399 -5.72 31.31 0.07
CA VAL A 399 -5.19 30.81 -1.21
C VAL A 399 -6.00 29.63 -1.69
N GLU A 400 -6.15 29.50 -3.01
CA GLU A 400 -6.81 28.37 -3.65
C GLU A 400 -5.77 27.49 -4.34
N THR A 401 -5.61 26.28 -3.85
CA THR A 401 -4.68 25.28 -4.42
C THR A 401 -5.24 23.88 -4.24
N LEU A 402 -4.84 22.93 -5.09
CA LEU A 402 -5.24 21.52 -5.03
C LEU A 402 -6.78 21.30 -5.02
N GLY A 403 -7.57 22.24 -5.55
CA GLY A 403 -9.04 22.17 -5.55
C GLY A 403 -9.70 22.57 -4.22
N TRP A 404 -8.94 23.11 -3.29
CA TRP A 404 -9.40 23.60 -2.00
C TRP A 404 -8.97 25.04 -1.76
N ARG A 405 -9.76 25.74 -0.96
CA ARG A 405 -9.46 27.08 -0.45
C ARG A 405 -8.96 26.95 0.99
N PHE A 406 -7.77 27.48 1.25
CA PHE A 406 -7.11 27.54 2.54
C PHE A 406 -7.14 28.98 3.04
N GLU A 407 -7.82 29.25 4.14
CA GLU A 407 -7.95 30.57 4.74
C GLU A 407 -7.30 30.56 6.13
N VAL A 408 -6.36 31.46 6.38
CA VAL A 408 -5.72 31.61 7.68
C VAL A 408 -6.71 32.25 8.65
N VAL A 409 -7.11 31.49 9.68
CA VAL A 409 -8.10 31.96 10.67
C VAL A 409 -7.41 32.60 11.87
N ASP A 410 -6.32 31.99 12.32
CA ASP A 410 -5.61 32.44 13.51
C ASP A 410 -4.10 32.35 13.36
N LEU A 411 -3.40 33.24 14.06
CA LEU A 411 -1.94 33.37 14.09
C LEU A 411 -1.48 33.50 15.54
N ASP A 412 -0.52 32.68 15.94
CA ASP A 412 0.24 32.90 17.17
C ASP A 412 1.55 33.63 16.84
N GLY A 413 1.55 34.96 17.10
CA GLY A 413 2.62 35.83 16.69
C GLY A 413 2.80 35.91 15.16
N ARG A 414 3.82 35.21 14.63
CA ARG A 414 4.07 35.10 13.19
C ARG A 414 3.77 33.70 12.66
N ARG A 415 3.42 32.75 13.53
CA ARG A 415 3.10 31.38 13.18
C ARG A 415 1.63 31.27 12.80
N VAL A 416 1.34 30.58 11.72
CA VAL A 416 -0.04 30.21 11.36
C VAL A 416 -0.50 29.13 12.33
N ASP A 417 -1.51 29.43 13.15
CA ASP A 417 -2.03 28.47 14.13
C ASP A 417 -3.20 27.66 13.57
N LYS A 418 -4.18 28.32 12.95
CA LYS A 418 -5.37 27.63 12.41
C LYS A 418 -5.64 28.04 10.97
N VAL A 419 -5.98 27.04 10.15
CA VAL A 419 -6.36 27.21 8.76
C VAL A 419 -7.73 26.60 8.52
N LEU A 420 -8.65 27.37 7.98
CA LEU A 420 -9.96 26.89 7.51
C LEU A 420 -9.83 26.41 6.07
N VAL A 421 -10.21 25.17 5.82
CA VAL A 421 -10.10 24.53 4.51
C VAL A 421 -11.48 24.17 4.00
N SER A 422 -11.86 24.70 2.85
CA SER A 422 -13.15 24.48 2.21
C SER A 422 -12.97 24.09 0.74
N ARG A 423 -13.88 23.28 0.21
CA ARG A 423 -13.85 22.94 -1.23
C ARG A 423 -14.13 24.18 -2.05
N VAL A 424 -13.35 24.39 -3.10
CA VAL A 424 -13.66 25.41 -4.11
C VAL A 424 -14.91 24.93 -4.86
N GLU A 425 -16.03 25.67 -4.73
CA GLU A 425 -17.20 25.39 -5.53
C GLU A 425 -16.83 25.59 -7.01
N SER A 426 -16.87 24.51 -7.78
CA SER A 426 -16.77 24.61 -9.23
C SER A 426 -17.96 25.47 -9.71
N GLN A 427 -17.70 26.73 -10.04
CA GLN A 427 -18.67 27.51 -10.79
C GLN A 427 -18.91 26.77 -12.10
N ALA A 428 -20.00 26.00 -12.13
CA ALA A 428 -20.51 25.42 -13.36
C ALA A 428 -20.88 26.60 -14.27
N ALA A 429 -20.06 26.79 -15.32
CA ALA A 429 -20.30 27.73 -16.41
C ALA A 429 -21.36 27.17 -17.36
#